data_c773a79ee13ca0db491d5574179ae6eb
#
_entry.id   c773a79ee13ca0db491d5574179ae6eb
#
_cell.length_a   1.000
_cell.length_b   1.000
_cell.length_c   1.000
_cell.angle_alpha   90.00
_cell.angle_beta   90.00
_cell.angle_gamma   90.00
#
_symmetry.space_group_name_H-M   'P 1'
#
loop_
_entity.id
_entity.type
_entity.pdbx_description
1 polymer ?
#
loop_
_entity_poly.entity_id
_entity_poly.type
_entity_poly.pdbx_seq_one_letter_code
_entity_poly.pdbx_strand_id
1 'polypeptide(L)'
;AKREDDHWVLNGEKIFITNGHLALEASEGIVVVWATIDKTAGRAGIKPFVVEAGTPGVSITKRERKLGIRASDTAAIRFDNARIPLDNILGSPEILDTARTDGFKGVMVTFDASRPVVAAGALGIARAAIEFTKEVLEKEGIRIRYGLPRHQLTAIERDVMEMEAMHKAAWLLTLRAGWMLDQGK
;
A
#
# COMPACT_ATOMS: atom_id res chain seq x y z
N ALA A 1 14.50 10.80 13.42
CA ALA A 1 14.28 10.56 14.85
C ALA A 1 15.58 10.78 15.62
N LYS A 2 15.48 11.31 16.83
CA LYS A 2 16.60 11.43 17.77
C LYS A 2 16.21 10.77 19.07
N ARG A 3 17.16 10.06 19.71
CA ARG A 3 16.98 9.54 21.04
C ARG A 3 17.34 10.65 22.05
N GLU A 4 16.46 10.89 23.00
CA GLU A 4 16.66 11.75 24.15
C GLU A 4 16.32 10.93 25.38
N ASP A 5 17.15 10.95 26.39
CA ASP A 5 17.05 10.21 27.68
C ASP A 5 16.07 9.01 27.68
N ASP A 6 14.77 9.25 27.90
CA ASP A 6 13.70 8.27 28.09
C ASP A 6 12.71 8.17 26.92
N HIS A 7 12.97 8.87 25.79
CA HIS A 7 12.04 8.90 24.65
C HIS A 7 12.76 9.13 23.31
N TRP A 8 12.01 8.91 22.22
CA TRP A 8 12.39 9.33 20.87
C TRP A 8 11.68 10.63 20.51
N VAL A 9 12.37 11.51 19.80
CA VAL A 9 11.81 12.73 19.23
C VAL A 9 11.78 12.61 17.72
N LEU A 10 10.59 12.66 17.15
CA LEU A 10 10.38 12.60 15.69
C LEU A 10 10.13 13.98 15.13
N ASN A 11 10.80 14.30 14.02
CA ASN A 11 10.59 15.52 13.25
C ASN A 11 10.51 15.21 11.75
N GLY A 12 9.54 15.77 11.05
CA GLY A 12 9.36 15.63 9.61
C GLY A 12 7.92 15.48 9.19
N GLU A 13 7.72 15.05 7.96
CA GLU A 13 6.39 14.88 7.36
C GLU A 13 6.29 13.56 6.59
N LYS A 14 5.08 13.00 6.55
CA LYS A 14 4.68 11.88 5.70
C LYS A 14 3.46 12.28 4.89
N ILE A 15 3.42 11.87 3.63
CA ILE A 15 2.29 12.14 2.73
C ILE A 15 1.67 10.84 2.24
N PHE A 16 0.42 10.92 1.80
CA PHE A 16 -0.35 9.80 1.24
C PHE A 16 -0.50 8.60 2.17
N ILE A 17 -0.68 8.88 3.47
CA ILE A 17 -0.88 7.85 4.47
C ILE A 17 -2.35 7.42 4.45
N THR A 18 -2.57 6.17 4.06
CA THR A 18 -3.90 5.55 4.07
C THR A 18 -4.43 5.46 5.49
N ASN A 19 -5.67 5.92 5.69
CA ASN A 19 -6.36 5.97 6.98
C ASN A 19 -5.60 6.76 8.07
N GLY A 20 -4.73 7.70 7.69
CA GLY A 20 -3.95 8.48 8.66
C GLY A 20 -4.80 9.34 9.57
N HIS A 21 -5.83 9.99 9.04
CA HIS A 21 -6.78 10.76 9.85
C HIS A 21 -7.64 9.82 10.71
N LEU A 22 -8.16 8.74 10.13
CA LEU A 22 -8.94 7.77 10.89
C LEU A 22 -8.14 7.24 12.08
N ALA A 23 -6.87 6.87 11.89
CA ALA A 23 -6.03 6.31 12.93
C ALA A 23 -5.68 7.32 14.03
N LEU A 24 -5.33 8.56 13.67
CA LEU A 24 -4.72 9.51 14.63
C LEU A 24 -5.70 10.53 15.21
N GLU A 25 -6.82 10.84 14.55
CA GLU A 25 -7.77 11.86 15.00
C GLU A 25 -9.20 11.36 15.17
N ALA A 26 -9.63 10.35 14.40
CA ALA A 26 -10.99 9.84 14.44
C ALA A 26 -11.15 8.53 15.25
N SER A 27 -10.04 7.94 15.71
CA SER A 27 -10.03 6.76 16.57
C SER A 27 -8.79 6.75 17.48
N GLU A 28 -8.72 5.83 18.41
CA GLU A 28 -7.53 5.55 19.23
C GLU A 28 -6.61 4.57 18.50
N GLY A 29 -6.16 4.95 17.31
CA GLY A 29 -5.35 4.09 16.44
C GLY A 29 -3.86 4.37 16.54
N ILE A 30 -3.11 3.68 15.69
CA ILE A 30 -1.67 3.82 15.57
C ILE A 30 -1.26 3.99 14.10
N VAL A 31 -0.09 4.59 13.89
CA VAL A 31 0.60 4.58 12.59
C VAL A 31 2.03 4.08 12.78
N VAL A 32 2.52 3.30 11.82
CA VAL A 32 3.93 2.90 11.77
C VAL A 32 4.69 3.87 10.88
N VAL A 33 5.69 4.52 11.44
CA VAL A 33 6.47 5.57 10.78
C VAL A 33 7.93 5.14 10.63
N TRP A 34 8.41 5.08 9.42
CA TRP A 34 9.83 4.87 9.16
C TRP A 34 10.59 6.19 9.26
N ALA A 35 11.54 6.28 10.16
CA ALA A 35 12.38 7.45 10.37
C ALA A 35 13.86 7.09 10.50
N THR A 36 14.74 8.03 10.12
CA THR A 36 16.18 7.84 10.19
C THR A 36 16.69 8.26 11.57
N ILE A 37 17.36 7.36 12.27
CA ILE A 37 17.99 7.62 13.56
C ILE A 37 19.43 8.13 13.41
N ASP A 38 20.10 7.77 12.31
CA ASP A 38 21.45 8.22 11.96
C ASP A 38 21.56 8.44 10.44
N LYS A 39 21.72 9.68 10.03
CA LYS A 39 21.86 10.05 8.62
C LYS A 39 23.17 9.55 8.00
N THR A 40 24.20 9.36 8.79
CA THR A 40 25.52 8.90 8.31
C THR A 40 25.53 7.41 8.01
N ALA A 41 24.64 6.66 8.66
CA ALA A 41 24.45 5.22 8.43
C ALA A 41 23.59 4.90 7.18
N GLY A 42 23.15 5.93 6.43
CA GLY A 42 22.35 5.74 5.23
C GLY A 42 21.09 4.90 5.48
N ARG A 43 20.92 3.82 4.71
CA ARG A 43 19.74 2.95 4.81
C ARG A 43 19.70 2.11 6.09
N ALA A 44 20.85 1.82 6.70
CA ALA A 44 20.92 1.07 7.97
C ALA A 44 20.36 1.88 9.14
N GLY A 45 20.40 3.21 9.05
CA GLY A 45 19.85 4.13 10.04
C GLY A 45 18.33 4.28 10.02
N ILE A 46 17.60 3.63 9.07
CA ILE A 46 16.14 3.72 8.98
C ILE A 46 15.52 2.70 9.92
N LYS A 47 14.64 3.15 10.82
CA LYS A 47 13.94 2.31 11.80
C LYS A 47 12.43 2.61 11.80
N PRO A 48 11.59 1.60 12.07
CA PRO A 48 10.14 1.78 12.21
C PRO A 48 9.77 2.16 13.64
N PHE A 49 8.85 3.09 13.78
CA PHE A 49 8.32 3.57 15.05
C PHE A 49 6.80 3.48 15.07
N VAL A 50 6.24 3.04 16.19
CA VAL A 50 4.81 3.08 16.44
C VAL A 50 4.47 4.44 17.06
N VAL A 51 3.54 5.15 16.41
CA VAL A 51 3.04 6.44 16.91
C VAL A 51 1.55 6.30 17.15
N GLU A 52 1.13 6.59 18.38
CA GLU A 52 -0.25 6.46 18.84
C GLU A 52 -1.04 7.75 18.60
N ALA A 53 -2.34 7.62 18.47
CA ALA A 53 -3.25 8.76 18.47
C ALA A 53 -3.08 9.61 19.73
N GLY A 54 -3.21 10.92 19.59
CA GLY A 54 -3.04 11.85 20.72
C GLY A 54 -1.59 12.12 21.12
N THR A 55 -0.58 11.55 20.43
CA THR A 55 0.83 11.88 20.68
C THR A 55 1.08 13.37 20.45
N PRO A 56 1.57 14.12 21.46
CA PRO A 56 1.87 15.54 21.32
C PRO A 56 2.90 15.79 20.21
N GLY A 57 2.66 16.83 19.41
CA GLY A 57 3.52 17.15 18.26
C GLY A 57 3.20 16.37 16.98
N VAL A 58 2.18 15.52 16.98
CA VAL A 58 1.65 14.84 15.80
C VAL A 58 0.38 15.52 15.33
N SER A 59 0.27 15.82 14.05
CA SER A 59 -0.92 16.48 13.48
C SER A 59 -1.18 16.04 12.04
N ILE A 60 -2.46 16.00 11.67
CA ILE A 60 -2.87 15.83 10.29
C ILE A 60 -2.84 17.20 9.61
N THR A 61 -1.95 17.40 8.65
CA THR A 61 -1.82 18.66 7.93
C THR A 61 -2.74 18.74 6.72
N LYS A 62 -3.12 17.60 6.15
CA LYS A 62 -3.97 17.54 4.97
C LYS A 62 -4.71 16.21 4.85
N ARG A 63 -5.97 16.27 4.42
CA ARG A 63 -6.72 15.12 3.92
C ARG A 63 -6.86 15.26 2.41
N GLU A 64 -6.41 14.25 1.66
CA GLU A 64 -6.37 14.29 0.20
C GLU A 64 -7.77 14.12 -0.41
N ARG A 65 -8.09 14.95 -1.42
CA ARG A 65 -9.29 14.78 -2.25
C ARG A 65 -8.94 13.82 -3.39
N LYS A 66 -9.50 12.61 -3.35
CA LYS A 66 -9.16 11.54 -4.29
C LYS A 66 -10.23 11.36 -5.35
N LEU A 67 -9.83 10.87 -6.53
CA LEU A 67 -10.74 10.52 -7.61
C LEU A 67 -11.56 9.26 -7.31
N GLY A 68 -10.97 8.30 -6.58
CA GLY A 68 -11.61 7.05 -6.16
C GLY A 68 -11.18 6.62 -4.76
N ILE A 69 -11.70 5.50 -4.27
CA ILE A 69 -11.47 4.95 -2.92
C ILE A 69 -11.68 6.03 -1.85
N ARG A 70 -12.78 6.79 -1.96
CA ARG A 70 -13.03 7.98 -1.14
C ARG A 70 -13.49 7.65 0.27
N ALA A 71 -13.98 6.44 0.49
CA ALA A 71 -14.38 5.95 1.81
C ALA A 71 -13.18 5.65 2.73
N SER A 72 -12.00 5.37 2.15
CA SER A 72 -10.73 5.29 2.89
C SER A 72 -10.03 6.64 2.78
N ASP A 73 -9.72 7.30 3.89
CA ASP A 73 -9.00 8.57 3.86
C ASP A 73 -7.52 8.38 3.46
N THR A 74 -6.92 9.45 2.99
CA THR A 74 -5.49 9.54 2.73
C THR A 74 -5.02 10.89 3.26
N ALA A 75 -4.04 10.87 4.16
CA ALA A 75 -3.63 12.04 4.90
C ALA A 75 -2.14 12.36 4.75
N ALA A 76 -1.79 13.60 5.01
CA ALA A 76 -0.43 14.03 5.31
C ALA A 76 -0.31 14.23 6.83
N ILE A 77 0.77 13.72 7.39
CA ILE A 77 1.05 13.73 8.84
C ILE A 77 2.33 14.52 9.08
N ARG A 78 2.29 15.48 9.99
CA ARG A 78 3.45 16.23 10.46
C ARG A 78 3.83 15.78 11.87
N PHE A 79 5.12 15.64 12.06
CA PHE A 79 5.77 15.39 13.34
C PHE A 79 6.60 16.64 13.68
N ASP A 80 6.28 17.31 14.77
CA ASP A 80 6.96 18.51 15.26
C ASP A 80 7.35 18.27 16.72
N ASN A 81 8.59 17.85 16.93
CA ASN A 81 9.10 17.41 18.23
C ASN A 81 8.19 16.37 18.90
N ALA A 82 7.65 15.46 18.08
CA ALA A 82 6.74 14.43 18.58
C ALA A 82 7.52 13.43 19.45
N ARG A 83 7.13 13.35 20.73
CA ARG A 83 7.77 12.49 21.74
C ARG A 83 7.05 11.15 21.83
N ILE A 84 7.80 10.07 21.64
CA ILE A 84 7.29 8.71 21.73
C ILE A 84 8.15 7.88 22.69
N PRO A 85 7.59 6.91 23.41
CA PRO A 85 8.34 6.03 24.31
C PRO A 85 9.48 5.31 23.60
N LEU A 86 10.54 4.95 24.34
CA LEU A 86 11.67 4.20 23.78
C LEU A 86 11.23 2.85 23.22
N ASP A 87 10.27 2.19 23.85
CA ASP A 87 9.78 0.86 23.46
C ASP A 87 8.92 0.88 22.19
N ASN A 88 8.53 2.07 21.70
CA ASN A 88 7.74 2.20 20.48
C ASN A 88 8.58 2.07 19.19
N ILE A 89 9.85 1.74 19.27
CA ILE A 89 10.67 1.31 18.12
C ILE A 89 10.42 -0.17 17.85
N LEU A 90 10.15 -0.54 16.59
CA LEU A 90 9.99 -1.94 16.22
C LEU A 90 11.37 -2.55 15.89
N GLY A 91 11.80 -3.49 16.70
CA GLY A 91 13.12 -4.12 16.58
C GLY A 91 14.21 -3.37 17.35
N SER A 92 15.49 -3.66 17.03
CA SER A 92 16.63 -3.05 17.72
C SER A 92 16.90 -1.63 17.22
N PRO A 93 17.15 -0.67 18.12
CA PRO A 93 17.66 0.65 17.76
C PRO A 93 19.13 0.62 17.29
N GLU A 94 19.84 -0.45 17.53
CA GLU A 94 21.26 -0.55 17.20
C GLU A 94 21.50 -0.62 15.69
N ILE A 95 22.54 0.06 15.25
CA ILE A 95 23.07 -0.03 13.88
C ILE A 95 24.32 -0.90 13.95
N LEU A 96 24.12 -2.21 13.78
CA LEU A 96 25.19 -3.20 13.94
C LEU A 96 26.24 -3.15 12.82
N ASP A 97 25.83 -2.75 11.61
CA ASP A 97 26.69 -2.66 10.45
C ASP A 97 26.12 -1.68 9.44
N THR A 98 26.86 -0.66 9.06
CA THR A 98 26.45 0.34 8.06
C THR A 98 26.38 -0.22 6.64
N ALA A 99 27.05 -1.33 6.36
CA ALA A 99 26.94 -2.07 5.10
C ALA A 99 25.62 -2.88 5.02
N ARG A 100 24.97 -3.15 6.15
CA ARG A 100 23.69 -3.87 6.21
C ARG A 100 22.52 -2.91 6.07
N THR A 101 21.63 -3.24 5.18
CA THR A 101 20.43 -2.43 4.87
C THR A 101 19.19 -2.97 5.58
N ASP A 102 19.33 -3.61 6.74
CA ASP A 102 18.25 -4.36 7.40
C ASP A 102 17.02 -3.50 7.70
N GLY A 103 17.18 -2.24 8.10
CA GLY A 103 16.04 -1.34 8.28
C GLY A 103 15.30 -1.06 6.97
N PHE A 104 16.01 -0.72 5.88
CA PHE A 104 15.41 -0.53 4.57
C PHE A 104 14.86 -1.82 3.97
N LYS A 105 15.50 -2.95 4.25
CA LYS A 105 15.02 -4.28 3.84
C LYS A 105 13.66 -4.60 4.46
N GLY A 106 13.44 -4.23 5.73
CA GLY A 106 12.13 -4.33 6.39
C GLY A 106 11.04 -3.53 5.66
N VAL A 107 11.35 -2.30 5.20
CA VAL A 107 10.44 -1.51 4.35
C VAL A 107 10.11 -2.26 3.07
N MET A 108 11.11 -2.80 2.39
CA MET A 108 10.91 -3.54 1.13
C MET A 108 10.07 -4.80 1.33
N VAL A 109 10.33 -5.58 2.36
CA VAL A 109 9.53 -6.77 2.70
C VAL A 109 8.06 -6.41 2.93
N THR A 110 7.79 -5.30 3.62
CA THR A 110 6.41 -4.81 3.82
C THR A 110 5.74 -4.45 2.49
N PHE A 111 6.44 -3.76 1.60
CA PHE A 111 5.91 -3.43 0.28
C PHE A 111 5.72 -4.67 -0.60
N ASP A 112 6.66 -5.60 -0.60
CA ASP A 112 6.57 -6.83 -1.38
C ASP A 112 5.38 -7.69 -0.92
N ALA A 113 5.13 -7.76 0.39
CA ALA A 113 3.97 -8.45 0.94
C ALA A 113 2.63 -7.77 0.59
N SER A 114 2.58 -6.44 0.49
CA SER A 114 1.35 -5.68 0.24
C SER A 114 0.97 -5.55 -1.24
N ARG A 115 1.94 -5.56 -2.16
CA ARG A 115 1.69 -5.39 -3.61
C ARG A 115 0.73 -6.42 -4.22
N PRO A 116 0.82 -7.72 -3.94
CA PRO A 116 -0.14 -8.70 -4.45
C PRO A 116 -1.57 -8.44 -3.95
N VAL A 117 -1.72 -7.94 -2.72
CA VAL A 117 -3.04 -7.59 -2.15
C VAL A 117 -3.67 -6.42 -2.91
N VAL A 118 -2.87 -5.38 -3.22
CA VAL A 118 -3.33 -4.24 -4.04
C VAL A 118 -3.70 -4.70 -5.45
N ALA A 119 -2.89 -5.57 -6.06
CA ALA A 119 -3.19 -6.15 -7.36
C ALA A 119 -4.50 -6.95 -7.35
N ALA A 120 -4.74 -7.76 -6.31
CA ALA A 120 -5.99 -8.50 -6.15
C ALA A 120 -7.22 -7.57 -6.05
N GLY A 121 -7.10 -6.45 -5.34
CA GLY A 121 -8.14 -5.43 -5.28
C GLY A 121 -8.47 -4.84 -6.65
N ALA A 122 -7.45 -4.47 -7.44
CA ALA A 122 -7.62 -3.96 -8.80
C ALA A 122 -8.27 -5.00 -9.73
N LEU A 123 -7.89 -6.27 -9.59
CA LEU A 123 -8.47 -7.37 -10.36
C LEU A 123 -9.94 -7.62 -10.01
N GLY A 124 -10.32 -7.45 -8.74
CA GLY A 124 -11.73 -7.52 -8.33
C GLY A 124 -12.59 -6.45 -9.02
N ILE A 125 -12.09 -5.22 -9.08
CA ILE A 125 -12.75 -4.11 -9.80
C ILE A 125 -12.83 -4.40 -11.30
N ALA A 126 -11.73 -4.84 -11.91
CA ALA A 126 -11.68 -5.19 -13.34
C ALA A 126 -12.68 -6.32 -13.66
N ARG A 127 -12.78 -7.35 -12.82
CA ARG A 127 -13.76 -8.43 -12.97
C ARG A 127 -15.19 -7.91 -12.97
N ALA A 128 -15.55 -7.08 -11.98
CA ALA A 128 -16.88 -6.50 -11.90
C ALA A 128 -17.23 -5.66 -13.13
N ALA A 129 -16.25 -4.89 -13.66
CA ALA A 129 -16.44 -4.10 -14.87
C ALA A 129 -16.64 -4.97 -16.13
N ILE A 130 -15.91 -6.08 -16.26
CA ILE A 130 -16.07 -7.02 -17.38
C ILE A 130 -17.44 -7.71 -17.29
N GLU A 131 -17.84 -8.20 -16.12
CA GLU A 131 -19.14 -8.83 -15.89
C GLU A 131 -20.28 -7.86 -16.23
N PHE A 132 -20.23 -6.63 -15.74
CA PHE A 132 -21.21 -5.60 -16.05
C PHE A 132 -21.26 -5.28 -17.56
N THR A 133 -20.10 -5.17 -18.21
CA THR A 133 -20.04 -4.95 -19.66
C THR A 133 -20.76 -6.06 -20.43
N LYS A 134 -20.54 -7.32 -20.06
CA LYS A 134 -21.20 -8.47 -20.69
C LYS A 134 -22.71 -8.44 -20.48
N GLU A 135 -23.17 -8.09 -19.28
CA GLU A 135 -24.60 -7.96 -18.96
C GLU A 135 -25.26 -6.86 -19.82
N VAL A 136 -24.59 -5.71 -20.00
CA VAL A 136 -25.10 -4.62 -20.85
C VAL A 136 -25.18 -5.06 -22.32
N LEU A 137 -24.12 -5.69 -22.83
CA LEU A 137 -24.11 -6.20 -24.20
C LEU A 137 -25.20 -7.23 -24.45
N GLU A 138 -25.44 -8.12 -23.51
CA GLU A 138 -26.52 -9.12 -23.63
C GLU A 138 -27.90 -8.45 -23.67
N LYS A 139 -28.15 -7.42 -22.84
CA LYS A 139 -29.40 -6.64 -22.85
C LYS A 139 -29.62 -5.92 -24.19
N GLU A 140 -28.55 -5.50 -24.85
CA GLU A 140 -28.56 -4.90 -26.18
C GLU A 140 -28.61 -5.95 -27.32
N GLY A 141 -28.77 -7.24 -26.99
CA GLY A 141 -28.83 -8.33 -27.95
C GLY A 141 -27.49 -8.73 -28.59
N ILE A 142 -26.38 -8.22 -28.03
CA ILE A 142 -25.02 -8.53 -28.52
C ILE A 142 -24.49 -9.72 -27.73
N ARG A 143 -24.29 -10.85 -28.40
CA ARG A 143 -23.69 -12.05 -27.81
C ARG A 143 -22.27 -12.22 -28.25
N ILE A 144 -21.38 -12.58 -27.30
CA ILE A 144 -19.97 -12.85 -27.58
C ILE A 144 -19.82 -14.27 -28.14
N ARG A 145 -19.39 -14.40 -29.38
CA ARG A 145 -19.24 -15.68 -30.07
C ARG A 145 -17.83 -16.23 -29.89
N TYR A 146 -17.61 -16.90 -28.76
CA TYR A 146 -16.33 -17.57 -28.49
C TYR A 146 -16.03 -18.69 -29.51
N GLY A 147 -14.74 -18.91 -29.79
CA GLY A 147 -14.28 -19.99 -30.65
C GLY A 147 -14.24 -19.66 -32.14
N LEU A 148 -14.68 -18.48 -32.56
CA LEU A 148 -14.54 -18.04 -33.96
C LEU A 148 -13.12 -17.49 -34.22
N PRO A 149 -12.63 -17.63 -35.48
CA PRO A 149 -11.39 -17.01 -35.90
C PRO A 149 -11.46 -15.47 -35.75
N ARG A 150 -10.34 -14.83 -35.38
CA ARG A 150 -10.26 -13.39 -35.13
C ARG A 150 -10.86 -12.50 -36.22
N HIS A 151 -10.71 -12.88 -37.48
CA HIS A 151 -11.24 -12.11 -38.62
C HIS A 151 -12.77 -12.16 -38.77
N GLN A 152 -13.45 -13.10 -38.08
CA GLN A 152 -14.90 -13.22 -38.09
C GLN A 152 -15.55 -12.55 -36.88
N LEU A 153 -14.76 -12.09 -35.93
CA LEU A 153 -15.22 -11.40 -34.71
C LEU A 153 -15.43 -9.92 -35.01
N THR A 154 -16.46 -9.33 -34.40
CA THR A 154 -16.65 -7.89 -34.34
C THR A 154 -15.57 -7.24 -33.47
N ALA A 155 -15.43 -5.92 -33.53
CA ALA A 155 -14.53 -5.18 -32.65
C ALA A 155 -14.90 -5.41 -31.17
N ILE A 156 -16.19 -5.30 -30.82
CA ILE A 156 -16.71 -5.50 -29.45
C ILE A 156 -16.36 -6.90 -28.93
N GLU A 157 -16.57 -7.94 -29.74
CA GLU A 157 -16.23 -9.30 -29.33
C GLU A 157 -14.75 -9.49 -29.04
N ARG A 158 -13.88 -8.90 -29.89
CA ARG A 158 -12.43 -8.92 -29.69
C ARG A 158 -12.02 -8.20 -28.41
N ASP A 159 -12.58 -7.03 -28.16
CA ASP A 159 -12.24 -6.21 -26.98
C ASP A 159 -12.65 -6.93 -25.69
N VAL A 160 -13.86 -7.54 -25.64
CA VAL A 160 -14.31 -8.31 -24.48
C VAL A 160 -13.40 -9.52 -24.24
N MET A 161 -13.07 -10.29 -25.29
CA MET A 161 -12.19 -11.45 -25.17
C MET A 161 -10.78 -11.06 -24.74
N GLU A 162 -10.26 -9.91 -25.18
CA GLU A 162 -8.97 -9.39 -24.79
C GLU A 162 -8.97 -8.96 -23.31
N MET A 163 -10.01 -8.25 -22.85
CA MET A 163 -10.18 -7.92 -21.44
C MET A 163 -10.24 -9.17 -20.56
N GLU A 164 -10.99 -10.19 -20.95
CA GLU A 164 -11.05 -11.47 -20.22
C GLU A 164 -9.69 -12.18 -20.18
N ALA A 165 -8.96 -12.20 -21.29
CA ALA A 165 -7.64 -12.83 -21.37
C ALA A 165 -6.62 -12.09 -20.49
N MET A 166 -6.59 -10.76 -20.56
CA MET A 166 -5.71 -9.92 -19.74
C MET A 166 -6.04 -10.08 -18.25
N HIS A 167 -7.32 -10.08 -17.88
CA HIS A 167 -7.75 -10.31 -16.50
C HIS A 167 -7.29 -11.68 -15.98
N LYS A 168 -7.48 -12.76 -16.75
CA LYS A 168 -7.02 -14.12 -16.37
C LYS A 168 -5.50 -14.18 -16.21
N ALA A 169 -4.75 -13.58 -17.12
CA ALA A 169 -3.28 -13.53 -17.05
C ALA A 169 -2.82 -12.78 -15.79
N ALA A 170 -3.37 -11.60 -15.53
CA ALA A 170 -3.06 -10.81 -14.35
C ALA A 170 -3.46 -11.52 -13.04
N TRP A 171 -4.59 -12.24 -13.04
CA TRP A 171 -5.03 -13.07 -11.91
C TRP A 171 -4.00 -14.16 -11.58
N LEU A 172 -3.55 -14.90 -12.60
CA LEU A 172 -2.54 -15.97 -12.43
C LEU A 172 -1.21 -15.42 -11.92
N LEU A 173 -0.77 -14.25 -12.42
CA LEU A 173 0.44 -13.59 -11.94
C LEU A 173 0.32 -13.15 -10.48
N THR A 174 -0.85 -12.63 -10.08
CA THR A 174 -1.12 -12.22 -8.69
C THR A 174 -1.12 -13.43 -7.74
N LEU A 175 -1.75 -14.52 -8.12
CA LEU A 175 -1.72 -15.78 -7.36
C LEU A 175 -0.29 -16.32 -7.23
N ARG A 176 0.50 -16.28 -8.33
CA ARG A 176 1.90 -16.68 -8.29
C ARG A 176 2.73 -15.82 -7.35
N ALA A 177 2.52 -14.49 -7.37
CA ALA A 177 3.21 -13.59 -6.46
C ALA A 177 2.88 -13.88 -4.99
N GLY A 178 1.60 -14.11 -4.65
CA GLY A 178 1.18 -14.55 -3.33
C GLY A 178 1.84 -15.86 -2.91
N TRP A 179 1.81 -16.87 -3.78
CA TRP A 179 2.47 -18.15 -3.53
C TRP A 179 3.98 -18.02 -3.32
N MET A 180 4.65 -17.14 -4.08
CA MET A 180 6.09 -16.89 -3.89
C MET A 180 6.39 -16.28 -2.52
N LEU A 181 5.55 -15.37 -2.04
CA LEU A 181 5.66 -14.81 -0.69
C LEU A 181 5.54 -15.90 0.39
N ASP A 182 4.55 -16.80 0.25
CA ASP A 182 4.37 -17.93 1.17
C ASP A 182 5.60 -18.88 1.19
N GLN A 183 6.33 -18.96 0.09
CA GLN A 183 7.57 -19.75 -0.02
C GLN A 183 8.83 -18.98 0.41
N GLY A 184 8.70 -17.73 0.87
CA GLY A 184 9.84 -16.89 1.24
C GLY A 184 10.75 -16.49 0.07
N LYS A 185 10.20 -16.38 -1.14
CA LYS A 185 10.93 -16.12 -2.39
C LYS A 185 10.71 -14.71 -2.88
#